data_15ea67e40154dd9dec57b36582ddecdc
#
_entry.id   15ea67e40154dd9dec57b36582ddecdc
#
_cell.length_a   1.000
_cell.length_b   1.000
_cell.length_c   1.000
_cell.angle_alpha   90.00
_cell.angle_beta   90.00
_cell.angle_gamma   90.00
#
_symmetry.space_group_name_H-M   'P 1'
#
loop_
_entity.id
_entity.type
_entity.pdbx_description
1 polymer ?
#
loop_
_entity_poly.entity_id
_entity_poly.type
_entity_poly.pdbx_seq_one_letter_code
_entity_poly.pdbx_strand_id
1 'polypeptide(L)'
;MRHRLSRNDMQALREKEFSIETLSRYSFATTEGVSLSGMYPVSAEMQPLQNRIKSMACKFDACTNAVKEAANQELLDFVARRLYEMAAVCFMSHLIIQDATNAPDMFSKSALVYVNYAESEIEKHFNFIRKFTAEQLDNYLLKYYNHTQQ
;
A
#
# COMPACT_ATOMS: atom_id res chain seq x y z
N MET A 1 9.79 -2.74 -33.06
CA MET A 1 9.91 -4.11 -32.50
C MET A 1 9.50 -4.07 -31.01
N ARG A 2 8.40 -4.70 -30.66
CA ARG A 2 7.99 -4.86 -29.26
C ARG A 2 8.74 -6.07 -28.71
N HIS A 3 9.74 -5.87 -27.84
CA HIS A 3 10.35 -6.96 -27.10
C HIS A 3 9.31 -7.58 -26.16
N ARG A 4 8.89 -8.79 -26.48
CA ARG A 4 8.13 -9.63 -25.57
C ARG A 4 9.08 -10.13 -24.50
N LEU A 5 8.89 -9.72 -23.25
CA LEU A 5 9.64 -10.28 -22.12
C LEU A 5 9.44 -11.80 -22.08
N SER A 6 10.50 -12.53 -21.86
CA SER A 6 10.45 -13.99 -21.71
C SER A 6 9.71 -14.37 -20.42
N ARG A 7 9.24 -15.63 -20.33
CA ARG A 7 8.60 -16.16 -19.12
C ARG A 7 9.51 -16.04 -17.88
N ASN A 8 10.83 -16.21 -18.08
CA ASN A 8 11.83 -16.09 -17.03
C ASN A 8 12.02 -14.64 -16.58
N ASP A 9 11.95 -13.66 -17.50
CA ASP A 9 12.03 -12.25 -17.16
C ASP A 9 10.81 -11.79 -16.35
N MET A 10 9.63 -12.32 -16.66
CA MET A 10 8.39 -12.07 -15.91
C MET A 10 8.43 -12.70 -14.50
N GLN A 11 9.06 -13.87 -14.37
CA GLN A 11 9.22 -14.52 -13.08
C GLN A 11 10.25 -13.79 -12.21
N ALA A 12 11.37 -13.37 -12.79
CA ALA A 12 12.40 -12.57 -12.11
C ALA A 12 11.87 -11.19 -11.69
N LEU A 13 10.98 -10.58 -12.48
CA LEU A 13 10.26 -9.34 -12.10
C LEU A 13 9.31 -9.59 -10.94
N ARG A 14 8.53 -10.67 -10.95
CA ARG A 14 7.65 -11.05 -9.83
C ARG A 14 8.43 -11.28 -8.54
N GLU A 15 9.52 -12.02 -8.60
CA GLU A 15 10.37 -12.30 -7.43
C GLU A 15 11.04 -11.02 -6.88
N LYS A 16 11.39 -10.06 -7.73
CA LYS A 16 11.90 -8.74 -7.31
C LYS A 16 10.81 -7.81 -6.78
N GLU A 17 9.63 -7.80 -7.38
CA GLU A 17 8.54 -6.89 -7.00
C GLU A 17 7.88 -7.25 -5.67
N PHE A 18 7.88 -8.53 -5.29
CA PHE A 18 7.16 -9.03 -4.12
C PHE A 18 8.06 -9.56 -3.00
N SER A 19 9.35 -9.23 -3.00
CA SER A 19 10.20 -9.55 -1.85
C SER A 19 9.89 -8.61 -0.67
N ILE A 20 10.05 -9.12 0.56
CA ILE A 20 9.93 -8.33 1.80
C ILE A 20 10.86 -7.11 1.77
N GLU A 21 12.04 -7.23 1.13
CA GLU A 21 12.97 -6.12 0.90
C GLU A 21 12.39 -5.04 -0.02
N THR A 22 11.64 -5.42 -1.04
CA THR A 22 11.00 -4.46 -1.95
C THR A 22 9.89 -3.70 -1.23
N LEU A 23 9.05 -4.39 -0.43
CA LEU A 23 8.04 -3.73 0.41
C LEU A 23 8.67 -2.75 1.41
N SER A 24 9.88 -3.03 1.93
CA SER A 24 10.57 -2.10 2.84
C SER A 24 11.00 -0.80 2.18
N ARG A 25 11.21 -0.79 0.88
CA ARG A 25 11.55 0.43 0.12
C ARG A 25 10.34 1.34 -0.14
N TYR A 26 9.13 0.80 -0.03
CA TYR A 26 7.86 1.53 -0.16
C TYR A 26 7.31 2.02 1.19
N SER A 27 8.10 1.96 2.26
CA SER A 27 7.73 2.59 3.54
C SER A 27 7.76 4.11 3.39
N PHE A 28 6.60 4.72 3.34
CA PHE A 28 6.45 6.16 3.20
C PHE A 28 6.72 6.95 4.49
N ALA A 29 6.81 6.27 5.62
CA ALA A 29 6.86 6.94 6.93
C ALA A 29 8.21 6.86 7.64
N THR A 30 9.09 5.93 7.32
CA THR A 30 10.20 5.60 8.24
C THR A 30 11.60 5.60 7.64
N THR A 31 11.77 5.87 6.37
CA THR A 31 13.10 5.79 5.79
C THR A 31 13.86 7.10 5.94
N GLU A 32 14.72 7.14 6.96
CA GLU A 32 15.88 8.05 7.02
C GLU A 32 15.60 9.53 6.67
N GLY A 33 14.48 10.07 7.16
CA GLY A 33 14.18 11.49 7.02
C GLY A 33 13.57 11.92 5.68
N VAL A 34 13.32 11.01 4.77
CA VAL A 34 12.61 11.30 3.51
C VAL A 34 11.13 10.94 3.65
N SER A 35 10.40 11.74 4.36
CA SER A 35 8.94 11.76 4.26
C SER A 35 8.54 12.38 2.93
N LEU A 36 7.72 11.72 2.11
CA LEU A 36 7.13 12.32 0.92
C LEU A 36 6.45 13.67 1.23
N SER A 37 5.88 13.80 2.43
CA SER A 37 5.30 15.05 2.92
C SER A 37 6.32 16.19 3.14
N GLY A 38 7.62 15.88 3.22
CA GLY A 38 8.69 16.88 3.30
C GLY A 38 9.31 17.24 1.95
N MET A 39 8.95 16.53 0.87
CA MET A 39 9.55 16.75 -0.45
C MET A 39 8.90 17.90 -1.24
N TYR A 40 7.73 18.34 -0.85
CA TYR A 40 7.03 19.44 -1.50
C TYR A 40 6.17 20.23 -0.51
N PRO A 41 6.14 21.55 -0.61
CA PRO A 41 5.24 22.38 0.19
C PRO A 41 3.80 22.22 -0.33
N VAL A 42 2.85 22.19 0.59
CA VAL A 42 1.43 22.28 0.27
C VAL A 42 0.84 23.60 0.74
N SER A 43 -0.23 24.07 0.07
CA SER A 43 -0.97 25.24 0.52
C SER A 43 -1.61 25.02 1.89
N ALA A 44 -1.90 26.11 2.61
CA ALA A 44 -2.56 26.03 3.91
C ALA A 44 -3.91 25.30 3.83
N GLU A 45 -4.63 25.42 2.73
CA GLU A 45 -5.88 24.72 2.46
C GLU A 45 -5.70 23.18 2.34
N MET A 46 -4.57 22.76 1.77
CA MET A 46 -4.26 21.32 1.58
C MET A 46 -3.60 20.68 2.81
N GLN A 47 -3.16 21.46 3.78
CA GLN A 47 -2.50 20.94 4.98
C GLN A 47 -3.33 19.90 5.76
N PRO A 48 -4.65 20.09 5.97
CA PRO A 48 -5.48 19.07 6.63
C PRO A 48 -5.52 17.74 5.87
N LEU A 49 -5.60 17.78 4.54
CA LEU A 49 -5.57 16.59 3.70
C LEU A 49 -4.20 15.90 3.76
N GLN A 50 -3.11 16.65 3.74
CA GLN A 50 -1.76 16.11 3.91
C GLN A 50 -1.61 15.35 5.23
N ASN A 51 -2.17 15.87 6.33
CA ASN A 51 -2.14 15.20 7.63
C ASN A 51 -2.91 13.87 7.61
N ARG A 52 -4.04 13.80 6.91
CA ARG A 52 -4.79 12.56 6.71
C ARG A 52 -3.99 11.54 5.90
N ILE A 53 -3.29 11.98 4.85
CA ILE A 53 -2.42 11.09 4.05
C ILE A 53 -1.26 10.54 4.89
N LYS A 54 -0.68 11.33 5.78
CA LYS A 54 0.32 10.85 6.75
C LYS A 54 -0.24 9.74 7.64
N SER A 55 -1.48 9.89 8.12
CA SER A 55 -2.14 8.84 8.90
C SER A 55 -2.36 7.57 8.09
N MET A 56 -2.75 7.69 6.82
CA MET A 56 -2.86 6.55 5.90
C MET A 56 -1.52 5.84 5.71
N ALA A 57 -0.44 6.59 5.50
CA ALA A 57 0.91 6.04 5.37
C ALA A 57 1.35 5.28 6.62
N CYS A 58 1.06 5.80 7.82
CA CYS A 58 1.34 5.08 9.08
C CYS A 58 0.60 3.73 9.17
N LYS A 59 -0.64 3.64 8.67
CA LYS A 59 -1.39 2.38 8.63
C LYS A 59 -0.78 1.39 7.63
N PHE A 60 -0.33 1.87 6.48
CA PHE A 60 0.40 1.05 5.51
C PHE A 60 1.68 0.48 6.12
N ASP A 61 2.48 1.32 6.79
CA ASP A 61 3.70 0.89 7.47
C ASP A 61 3.42 -0.14 8.56
N ALA A 62 2.37 0.07 9.36
CA ALA A 62 1.98 -0.90 10.40
C ALA A 62 1.63 -2.27 9.79
N CYS A 63 0.93 -2.31 8.66
CA CYS A 63 0.64 -3.55 7.94
C CYS A 63 1.91 -4.20 7.37
N THR A 64 2.77 -3.41 6.76
CA THR A 64 4.03 -3.89 6.17
C THR A 64 4.94 -4.48 7.23
N ASN A 65 5.07 -3.80 8.39
CA ASN A 65 5.89 -4.29 9.50
C ASN A 65 5.32 -5.59 10.10
N ALA A 66 4.00 -5.67 10.30
CA ALA A 66 3.37 -6.88 10.79
C ALA A 66 3.61 -8.10 9.87
N VAL A 67 3.54 -7.90 8.56
CA VAL A 67 3.83 -8.96 7.58
C VAL A 67 5.31 -9.35 7.58
N LYS A 68 6.22 -8.39 7.73
CA LYS A 68 7.66 -8.67 7.86
C LYS A 68 7.99 -9.46 9.14
N GLU A 69 7.41 -9.07 10.26
CA GLU A 69 7.62 -9.72 11.55
C GLU A 69 7.11 -11.15 11.57
N ALA A 70 6.02 -11.43 10.85
CA ALA A 70 5.49 -12.77 10.69
C ALA A 70 6.45 -13.70 9.93
N ALA A 71 7.34 -13.16 9.10
CA ALA A 71 8.34 -13.89 8.30
C ALA A 71 7.77 -15.11 7.53
N ASN A 72 6.51 -15.00 7.06
CA ASN A 72 5.76 -16.06 6.40
C ASN A 72 5.47 -15.64 4.95
N GLN A 73 6.04 -16.38 3.98
CA GLN A 73 5.91 -16.06 2.57
C GLN A 73 4.47 -16.23 2.06
N GLU A 74 3.75 -17.24 2.54
CA GLU A 74 2.35 -17.47 2.15
C GLU A 74 1.43 -16.33 2.62
N LEU A 75 1.67 -15.82 3.84
CA LEU A 75 0.96 -14.65 4.34
C LEU A 75 1.26 -13.41 3.48
N LEU A 76 2.53 -13.20 3.12
CA LEU A 76 2.92 -12.10 2.24
C LEU A 76 2.20 -12.19 0.90
N ASP A 77 2.22 -13.35 0.25
CA ASP A 77 1.57 -13.56 -1.04
C ASP A 77 0.04 -13.33 -0.95
N PHE A 78 -0.57 -13.77 0.13
CA PHE A 78 -2.00 -13.61 0.38
C PHE A 78 -2.41 -12.14 0.54
N VAL A 79 -1.58 -11.31 1.17
CA VAL A 79 -1.90 -9.89 1.44
C VAL A 79 -1.24 -8.92 0.46
N ALA A 80 -0.31 -9.38 -0.38
CA ALA A 80 0.53 -8.54 -1.25
C ALA A 80 -0.28 -7.56 -2.12
N ARG A 81 -1.37 -8.03 -2.73
CA ARG A 81 -2.26 -7.17 -3.53
C ARG A 81 -2.82 -6.02 -2.70
N ARG A 82 -3.22 -6.28 -1.47
CA ARG A 82 -3.80 -5.26 -0.57
C ARG A 82 -2.76 -4.23 -0.14
N LEU A 83 -1.56 -4.68 0.16
CA LEU A 83 -0.44 -3.78 0.46
C LEU A 83 -0.11 -2.88 -0.74
N TYR A 84 -0.12 -3.45 -1.94
CA TYR A 84 0.08 -2.68 -3.16
C TYR A 84 -1.01 -1.62 -3.36
N GLU A 85 -2.29 -1.98 -3.18
CA GLU A 85 -3.42 -1.06 -3.27
C GLU A 85 -3.32 0.07 -2.24
N MET A 86 -2.92 -0.23 -0.99
CA MET A 86 -2.65 0.77 0.04
C MET A 86 -1.54 1.74 -0.37
N ALA A 87 -0.42 1.23 -0.88
CA ALA A 87 0.68 2.06 -1.35
C ALA A 87 0.24 2.96 -2.52
N ALA A 88 -0.51 2.41 -3.47
CA ALA A 88 -0.98 3.13 -4.64
C ALA A 88 -1.91 4.30 -4.27
N VAL A 89 -2.89 4.09 -3.38
CA VAL A 89 -3.81 5.18 -2.99
C VAL A 89 -3.11 6.23 -2.14
N CYS A 90 -2.12 5.88 -1.31
CA CYS A 90 -1.28 6.86 -0.62
C CYS A 90 -0.50 7.72 -1.61
N PHE A 91 0.15 7.10 -2.58
CA PHE A 91 0.93 7.81 -3.60
C PHE A 91 0.06 8.74 -4.44
N MET A 92 -1.07 8.25 -4.94
CA MET A 92 -2.02 9.06 -5.72
C MET A 92 -2.60 10.21 -4.91
N SER A 93 -2.81 10.02 -3.61
CA SER A 93 -3.25 11.08 -2.70
C SER A 93 -2.22 12.22 -2.60
N HIS A 94 -0.93 11.90 -2.54
CA HIS A 94 0.12 12.90 -2.56
C HIS A 94 0.14 13.69 -3.87
N LEU A 95 -0.01 13.01 -5.02
CA LEU A 95 -0.04 13.68 -6.32
C LEU A 95 -1.22 14.65 -6.44
N ILE A 96 -2.42 14.22 -6.06
CA ILE A 96 -3.61 15.08 -6.20
C ILE A 96 -3.57 16.31 -5.29
N ILE A 97 -3.00 16.23 -4.08
CA ILE A 97 -2.86 17.40 -3.22
C ILE A 97 -1.74 18.36 -3.72
N GLN A 98 -0.75 17.81 -4.41
CA GLN A 98 0.27 18.64 -5.08
C GLN A 98 -0.35 19.40 -6.25
N ASP A 99 -1.17 18.74 -7.06
CA ASP A 99 -1.92 19.39 -8.14
C ASP A 99 -2.87 20.46 -7.59
N ALA A 100 -3.59 20.16 -6.50
CA ALA A 100 -4.48 21.13 -5.84
C ALA A 100 -3.72 22.32 -5.21
N THR A 101 -2.48 22.13 -4.79
CA THR A 101 -1.63 23.22 -4.31
C THR A 101 -1.22 24.14 -5.45
N ASN A 102 -0.91 23.58 -6.63
CA ASN A 102 -0.46 24.34 -7.81
C ASN A 102 -1.63 24.97 -8.59
N ALA A 103 -2.79 24.33 -8.62
CA ALA A 103 -3.97 24.78 -9.33
C ALA A 103 -5.26 24.53 -8.50
N PRO A 104 -5.47 25.30 -7.42
CA PRO A 104 -6.54 25.04 -6.44
C PRO A 104 -7.93 25.09 -7.06
N ASP A 105 -8.21 26.03 -7.97
CA ASP A 105 -9.51 26.18 -8.61
C ASP A 105 -9.93 24.93 -9.41
N MET A 106 -8.95 24.20 -9.92
CA MET A 106 -9.19 22.98 -10.71
C MET A 106 -9.26 21.72 -9.84
N PHE A 107 -8.42 21.59 -8.83
CA PHE A 107 -8.16 20.29 -8.19
C PHE A 107 -8.55 20.21 -6.72
N SER A 108 -8.84 21.33 -6.01
CA SER A 108 -9.15 21.27 -4.56
C SER A 108 -10.33 20.33 -4.24
N LYS A 109 -11.42 20.42 -5.00
CA LYS A 109 -12.59 19.56 -4.80
C LYS A 109 -12.27 18.10 -5.12
N SER A 110 -11.53 17.86 -6.18
CA SER A 110 -11.12 16.50 -6.58
C SER A 110 -10.16 15.90 -5.55
N ALA A 111 -9.26 16.69 -4.99
CA ALA A 111 -8.35 16.26 -3.92
C ALA A 111 -9.12 15.81 -2.67
N LEU A 112 -10.13 16.59 -2.23
CA LEU A 112 -10.96 16.22 -1.11
C LEU A 112 -11.71 14.90 -1.34
N VAL A 113 -12.33 14.75 -2.51
CA VAL A 113 -13.07 13.53 -2.87
C VAL A 113 -12.14 12.33 -2.93
N TYR A 114 -10.98 12.49 -3.56
CA TYR A 114 -10.03 11.40 -3.70
C TYR A 114 -9.44 10.96 -2.34
N VAL A 115 -9.06 11.90 -1.47
CA VAL A 115 -8.53 11.58 -0.13
C VAL A 115 -9.59 10.87 0.71
N ASN A 116 -10.86 11.26 0.61
CA ASN A 116 -11.97 10.55 1.28
C ASN A 116 -12.09 9.10 0.78
N TYR A 117 -12.01 8.88 -0.52
CA TYR A 117 -11.99 7.54 -1.11
C TYR A 117 -10.78 6.73 -0.64
N ALA A 118 -9.59 7.31 -0.76
CA ALA A 118 -8.33 6.67 -0.39
C ALA A 118 -8.32 6.24 1.08
N GLU A 119 -8.80 7.08 1.99
CA GLU A 119 -8.90 6.76 3.42
C GLU A 119 -9.81 5.56 3.67
N SER A 120 -10.94 5.47 2.96
CA SER A 120 -11.85 4.33 3.05
C SER A 120 -11.20 3.03 2.54
N GLU A 121 -10.45 3.08 1.45
CA GLU A 121 -9.70 1.93 0.93
C GLU A 121 -8.60 1.48 1.90
N ILE A 122 -7.85 2.43 2.47
CA ILE A 122 -6.83 2.14 3.48
C ILE A 122 -7.44 1.44 4.69
N GLU A 123 -8.56 1.94 5.23
CA GLU A 123 -9.24 1.33 6.37
C GLU A 123 -9.69 -0.11 6.07
N LYS A 124 -10.27 -0.33 4.90
CA LYS A 124 -10.70 -1.65 4.44
C LYS A 124 -9.54 -2.64 4.45
N HIS A 125 -8.42 -2.27 3.82
CA HIS A 125 -7.26 -3.15 3.72
C HIS A 125 -6.53 -3.32 5.05
N PHE A 126 -6.39 -2.25 5.83
CA PHE A 126 -5.78 -2.26 7.15
C PHE A 126 -6.53 -3.24 8.08
N ASN A 127 -7.85 -3.12 8.14
CA ASN A 127 -8.69 -4.00 8.95
C ASN A 127 -8.61 -5.45 8.50
N PHE A 128 -8.56 -5.70 7.18
CA PHE A 128 -8.42 -7.05 6.64
C PHE A 128 -7.08 -7.68 7.02
N ILE A 129 -5.97 -6.99 6.76
CA ILE A 129 -4.62 -7.51 7.01
C ILE A 129 -4.42 -7.80 8.51
N ARG A 130 -4.94 -6.95 9.39
CA ARG A 130 -4.83 -7.15 10.83
C ARG A 130 -5.65 -8.32 11.37
N LYS A 131 -6.69 -8.72 10.67
CA LYS A 131 -7.51 -9.89 11.06
C LYS A 131 -6.89 -11.21 10.64
N PHE A 132 -6.06 -11.22 9.60
CA PHE A 132 -5.42 -12.43 9.11
C PHE A 132 -4.00 -12.55 9.66
N THR A 133 -3.86 -13.34 10.72
CA THR A 133 -2.56 -13.78 11.21
C THR A 133 -2.08 -15.01 10.42
N ALA A 134 -0.79 -15.33 10.51
CA ALA A 134 -0.23 -16.55 9.90
C ALA A 134 -0.99 -17.82 10.37
N GLU A 135 -1.35 -17.89 11.66
CA GLU A 135 -2.14 -19.00 12.22
C GLU A 135 -3.54 -19.12 11.60
N GLN A 136 -4.21 -18.01 11.34
CA GLN A 136 -5.52 -18.02 10.69
C GLN A 136 -5.43 -18.43 9.23
N LEU A 137 -4.36 -18.06 8.54
CA LEU A 137 -4.10 -18.50 7.18
C LEU A 137 -3.85 -20.01 7.12
N ASP A 138 -3.02 -20.55 8.01
CA ASP A 138 -2.75 -21.98 8.11
C ASP A 138 -4.04 -22.77 8.37
N ASN A 139 -4.89 -22.31 9.27
CA ASN A 139 -6.19 -22.93 9.54
C ASN A 139 -7.13 -22.88 8.33
N TYR A 140 -7.08 -21.81 7.54
CA TYR A 140 -7.86 -21.68 6.31
C TYR A 140 -7.38 -22.67 5.24
N LEU A 141 -6.08 -22.79 5.04
CA LEU A 141 -5.47 -23.69 4.08
C LEU A 141 -5.72 -25.16 4.44
N LEU A 142 -5.57 -25.53 5.70
CA LEU A 142 -5.86 -26.90 6.19
C LEU A 142 -7.31 -27.31 5.94
N LYS A 143 -8.27 -26.42 6.16
CA LYS A 143 -9.68 -26.66 5.84
C LYS A 143 -9.92 -26.87 4.35
N TYR A 144 -9.24 -26.11 3.51
CA TYR A 144 -9.37 -26.20 2.05
C TYR A 144 -8.83 -27.54 1.54
N TYR A 145 -7.65 -27.96 2.01
CA TYR A 145 -7.04 -29.24 1.61
C TYR A 145 -7.85 -30.44 2.06
N ASN A 146 -8.46 -30.40 3.24
CA ASN A 146 -9.29 -31.50 3.75
C ASN A 146 -10.61 -31.66 2.98
N HIS A 147 -11.16 -30.61 2.37
CA HIS A 147 -12.36 -30.69 1.54
C HIS A 147 -12.11 -31.16 0.10
N THR A 148 -10.88 -31.08 -0.39
CA THR A 148 -10.53 -31.54 -1.74
C THR A 148 -10.15 -33.00 -1.83
N GLN A 149 -10.07 -33.71 -0.69
CA GLN A 149 -9.74 -35.13 -0.61
C GLN A 149 -10.96 -36.05 -0.32
N GLN A 150 -12.15 -35.50 -0.30
CA GLN A 150 -13.42 -36.25 -0.23
C GLN A 150 -14.13 -36.25 -1.59
#